data_cec9304a6b5d0b3382037c6e96291ae0
#
_entry.id   cec9304a6b5d0b3382037c6e96291ae0
#
_cell.length_a   1.000
_cell.length_b   1.000
_cell.length_c   1.000
_cell.angle_alpha   90.00
_cell.angle_beta   90.00
_cell.angle_gamma   90.00
#
_symmetry.space_group_name_H-M   'P 1'
#
loop_
_entity.id
_entity.type
_entity.pdbx_description
1 polymer ?
#
loop_
_entity_poly.entity_id
_entity_poly.type
_entity_poly.pdbx_seq_one_letter_code
_entity_poly.pdbx_strand_id
1 'polypeptide(L)'
;MKYIASWSGGKDSTASIILAHEHNEPLDLIIFSEVMFDKNISGELPEHIDFIKNKAIPVFESWGYGVEILHSDKTYMDVFMAEPTKGKRKGMGLKTGFPMMGRCAINKPCKVRPIKNFLKSIGEDFVQYIGIATDE
;
A
#
# COMPACT_ATOMS: atom_id res chain seq x y z
N MET A 1 -1.87 -10.41 20.22
CA MET A 1 -2.43 -10.43 18.84
C MET A 1 -2.72 -9.01 18.40
N LYS A 2 -2.31 -8.62 17.20
CA LYS A 2 -2.55 -7.31 16.61
C LYS A 2 -3.68 -7.37 15.57
N TYR A 3 -4.48 -6.33 15.51
CA TYR A 3 -5.54 -6.15 14.50
C TYR A 3 -5.15 -4.99 13.58
N ILE A 4 -4.97 -5.28 12.29
CA ILE A 4 -4.35 -4.36 11.34
C ILE A 4 -5.24 -4.21 10.12
N ALA A 5 -5.60 -2.98 9.75
CA ALA A 5 -6.29 -2.71 8.49
C ALA A 5 -5.29 -2.34 7.40
N SER A 6 -5.34 -3.05 6.28
CA SER A 6 -4.67 -2.64 5.05
C SER A 6 -5.56 -1.67 4.30
N TRP A 7 -5.10 -0.43 4.21
CA TRP A 7 -5.87 0.67 3.64
C TRP A 7 -5.21 1.20 2.37
N SER A 8 -6.00 1.40 1.34
CA SER A 8 -5.54 1.94 0.05
C SER A 8 -5.93 3.41 -0.17
N GLY A 9 -6.69 4.00 0.75
CA GLY A 9 -7.33 5.30 0.56
C GLY A 9 -8.59 5.24 -0.32
N GLY A 10 -8.94 4.08 -0.87
CA GLY A 10 -10.14 3.87 -1.67
C GLY A 10 -11.39 3.65 -0.81
N LYS A 11 -12.56 3.68 -1.47
CA LYS A 11 -13.87 3.61 -0.81
C LYS A 11 -14.07 2.34 0.03
N ASP A 12 -13.71 1.17 -0.49
CA ASP A 12 -14.01 -0.12 0.15
C ASP A 12 -13.14 -0.35 1.39
N SER A 13 -11.84 -0.07 1.29
CA SER A 13 -10.94 -0.17 2.44
C SER A 13 -11.23 0.89 3.50
N THR A 14 -11.67 2.08 3.10
CA THR A 14 -12.12 3.13 4.04
C THR A 14 -13.42 2.73 4.73
N ALA A 15 -14.38 2.20 3.99
CA ALA A 15 -15.65 1.69 4.55
C ALA A 15 -15.40 0.58 5.58
N SER A 16 -14.46 -0.34 5.30
CA SER A 16 -14.10 -1.41 6.26
C SER A 16 -13.59 -0.85 7.59
N ILE A 17 -12.78 0.21 7.56
CA ILE A 17 -12.27 0.87 8.78
C ILE A 17 -13.40 1.58 9.53
N ILE A 18 -14.28 2.29 8.82
CA ILE A 18 -15.44 2.95 9.41
C ILE A 18 -16.36 1.93 10.10
N LEU A 19 -16.67 0.83 9.41
CA LEU A 19 -17.52 -0.24 9.97
C LEU A 19 -16.87 -0.89 11.20
N ALA A 20 -15.57 -1.16 11.15
CA ALA A 20 -14.86 -1.67 12.33
C ALA A 20 -14.98 -0.73 13.51
N HIS A 21 -14.87 0.58 13.29
CA HIS A 21 -15.04 1.60 14.32
C HIS A 21 -16.47 1.64 14.86
N GLU A 22 -17.48 1.71 13.98
CA GLU A 22 -18.90 1.78 14.37
C GLU A 22 -19.38 0.54 15.14
N HIS A 23 -18.86 -0.62 14.79
CA HIS A 23 -19.20 -1.89 15.43
C HIS A 23 -18.28 -2.26 16.62
N ASN A 24 -17.37 -1.37 17.00
CA ASN A 24 -16.38 -1.62 18.06
C ASN A 24 -15.56 -2.90 17.83
N GLU A 25 -15.27 -3.23 16.58
CA GLU A 25 -14.39 -4.32 16.25
C GLU A 25 -12.94 -3.98 16.63
N PRO A 26 -12.15 -4.95 17.09
CA PRO A 26 -10.78 -4.67 17.48
C PRO A 26 -9.96 -4.20 16.27
N LEU A 27 -9.34 -3.03 16.38
CA LEU A 27 -8.45 -2.47 15.38
C LEU A 27 -7.38 -1.64 16.08
N ASP A 28 -6.12 -2.02 15.90
CA ASP A 28 -4.98 -1.37 16.55
C ASP A 28 -4.25 -0.42 15.60
N LEU A 29 -4.14 -0.81 14.33
CA LEU A 29 -3.27 -0.14 13.39
C LEU A 29 -3.84 -0.14 11.98
N ILE A 30 -3.67 0.96 11.30
CA ILE A 30 -4.00 1.13 9.88
C ILE A 30 -2.68 1.31 9.12
N ILE A 31 -2.45 0.54 8.08
CA ILE A 31 -1.26 0.65 7.24
C ILE A 31 -1.63 1.07 5.83
N PHE A 32 -0.92 2.07 5.33
CA PHE A 32 -1.02 2.55 3.95
C PHE A 32 0.34 2.44 3.27
N SER A 33 0.40 1.76 2.13
CA SER A 33 1.64 1.66 1.34
C SER A 33 1.62 2.69 0.23
N GLU A 34 2.39 3.76 0.41
CA GLU A 34 2.57 4.81 -0.59
C GLU A 34 3.59 4.38 -1.64
N VAL A 35 3.19 4.31 -2.90
CA VAL A 35 4.11 4.11 -4.02
C VAL A 35 4.72 5.46 -4.39
N MET A 36 6.04 5.57 -4.32
CA MET A 36 6.74 6.77 -4.74
C MET A 36 7.05 6.70 -6.23
N PHE A 37 6.83 7.80 -6.95
CA PHE A 37 7.25 7.91 -8.35
C PHE A 37 8.79 7.99 -8.44
N ASP A 38 9.37 8.86 -7.66
CA ASP A 38 10.81 8.98 -7.44
C ASP A 38 11.11 9.24 -5.96
N LYS A 39 12.32 9.66 -5.63
CA LYS A 39 12.72 9.93 -4.23
C LYS A 39 11.92 11.05 -3.55
N ASN A 40 11.34 11.97 -4.31
CA ASN A 40 10.71 13.19 -3.80
C ASN A 40 9.23 13.31 -4.15
N ILE A 41 8.74 12.58 -5.15
CA ILE A 41 7.39 12.73 -5.71
C ILE A 41 6.60 11.45 -5.43
N SER A 42 5.42 11.61 -4.81
CA SER A 42 4.47 10.51 -4.65
C SER A 42 3.97 10.00 -6.01
N GLY A 43 3.79 8.71 -6.13
CA GLY A 43 3.11 8.10 -7.28
C GLY A 43 1.59 8.16 -7.20
N GLU A 44 1.06 8.63 -6.08
CA GLU A 44 -0.38 8.84 -5.91
C GLU A 44 -0.80 10.18 -6.55
N LEU A 45 -2.07 10.25 -6.97
CA LEU A 45 -2.63 11.54 -7.43
C LEU A 45 -2.55 12.58 -6.30
N PRO A 46 -2.21 13.85 -6.60
CA PRO A 46 -2.07 14.88 -5.57
C PRO A 46 -3.30 15.03 -4.67
N GLU A 47 -4.48 14.98 -5.23
CA GLU A 47 -5.75 15.08 -4.49
C GLU A 47 -5.97 13.87 -3.60
N HIS A 48 -5.55 12.69 -4.06
CA HIS A 48 -5.68 11.44 -3.29
C HIS A 48 -4.74 11.42 -2.09
N ILE A 49 -3.48 11.80 -2.29
CA ILE A 49 -2.52 11.85 -1.18
C ILE A 49 -2.83 12.98 -0.19
N ASP A 50 -3.38 14.09 -0.66
CA ASP A 50 -3.88 15.16 0.22
C ASP A 50 -5.02 14.67 1.09
N PHE A 51 -6.00 13.97 0.51
CA PHE A 51 -7.10 13.34 1.26
C PHE A 51 -6.55 12.38 2.31
N ILE A 52 -5.63 11.51 1.94
CA ILE A 52 -5.03 10.52 2.86
C ILE A 52 -4.37 11.22 4.04
N LYS A 53 -3.44 12.12 3.78
CA LYS A 53 -2.58 12.73 4.82
C LYS A 53 -3.27 13.80 5.63
N ASN A 54 -4.13 14.60 5.02
CA ASN A 54 -4.67 15.80 5.64
C ASN A 54 -6.14 15.67 6.08
N LYS A 55 -6.85 14.64 5.65
CA LYS A 55 -8.25 14.41 6.01
C LYS A 55 -8.48 13.07 6.69
N ALA A 56 -8.14 11.97 6.05
CA ALA A 56 -8.45 10.64 6.57
C ALA A 56 -7.60 10.25 7.77
N ILE A 57 -6.28 10.39 7.70
CA ILE A 57 -5.38 10.05 8.81
C ILE A 57 -5.72 10.80 10.09
N PRO A 58 -5.93 12.14 10.08
CA PRO A 58 -6.34 12.85 11.30
C PRO A 58 -7.63 12.31 11.92
N VAL A 59 -8.60 11.89 11.11
CA VAL A 59 -9.84 11.28 11.62
C VAL A 59 -9.57 9.94 12.29
N PHE A 60 -8.80 9.06 11.65
CA PHE A 60 -8.45 7.76 12.22
C PHE A 60 -7.66 7.88 13.53
N GLU A 61 -6.73 8.82 13.60
CA GLU A 61 -5.99 9.13 14.81
C GLU A 61 -6.89 9.68 15.91
N SER A 62 -7.87 10.50 15.55
CA SER A 62 -8.88 11.01 16.51
C SER A 62 -9.75 9.89 17.11
N TRP A 63 -9.91 8.78 16.41
CA TRP A 63 -10.57 7.58 16.92
C TRP A 63 -9.65 6.69 17.77
N GLY A 64 -8.37 7.04 17.88
CA GLY A 64 -7.38 6.33 18.68
C GLY A 64 -6.60 5.27 17.92
N TYR A 65 -6.74 5.18 16.60
CA TYR A 65 -5.97 4.23 15.78
C TYR A 65 -4.59 4.77 15.42
N GLY A 66 -3.57 3.91 15.48
CA GLY A 66 -2.28 4.22 14.87
C GLY A 66 -2.39 4.15 13.36
N VAL A 67 -1.66 5.03 12.65
CA VAL A 67 -1.57 4.99 11.19
C VAL A 67 -0.10 5.00 10.78
N GLU A 68 0.28 4.01 9.96
CA GLU A 68 1.64 3.89 9.43
C GLU A 68 1.63 4.02 7.91
N ILE A 69 2.42 4.95 7.39
CA ILE A 69 2.67 5.09 5.95
C ILE A 69 3.95 4.32 5.62
N LEU A 70 3.80 3.28 4.82
CA LEU A 70 4.90 2.41 4.43
C LEU A 70 5.45 2.83 3.07
N HIS A 71 6.77 2.81 2.93
CA HIS A 71 7.46 3.04 1.67
C HIS A 71 8.34 1.85 1.32
N SER A 72 8.45 1.55 0.03
CA SER A 72 9.45 0.61 -0.48
C SER A 72 10.82 1.29 -0.60
N ASP A 73 11.87 0.48 -0.60
CA ASP A 73 13.20 0.88 -1.07
C ASP A 73 13.26 1.10 -2.59
N LYS A 74 12.23 0.67 -3.32
CA LYS A 74 12.08 0.83 -4.77
C LYS A 74 11.00 1.84 -5.11
N THR A 75 11.32 2.80 -5.99
CA THR A 75 10.38 3.74 -6.58
C THR A 75 9.84 3.21 -7.90
N TYR A 76 8.82 3.87 -8.46
CA TYR A 76 8.32 3.59 -9.81
C TYR A 76 9.47 3.68 -10.83
N MET A 77 10.28 4.75 -10.76
CA MET A 77 11.38 4.97 -11.68
C MET A 77 12.47 3.90 -11.54
N ASP A 78 12.76 3.43 -10.34
CA ASP A 78 13.72 2.32 -10.15
C ASP A 78 13.28 1.06 -10.89
N VAL A 79 12.00 0.72 -10.81
CA VAL A 79 11.45 -0.45 -11.51
C VAL A 79 11.38 -0.23 -13.01
N PHE A 80 10.93 0.97 -13.44
CA PHE A 80 10.84 1.34 -14.85
C PHE A 80 12.19 1.24 -15.56
N MET A 81 13.25 1.73 -14.91
CA MET A 81 14.61 1.80 -15.46
C MET A 81 15.40 0.50 -15.30
N ALA A 82 14.95 -0.44 -14.47
CA ALA A 82 15.61 -1.71 -14.24
C ALA A 82 15.59 -2.60 -15.48
N GLU A 83 16.68 -3.34 -15.72
CA GLU A 83 16.71 -4.36 -16.75
C GLU A 83 16.04 -5.67 -16.26
N PRO A 84 15.28 -6.35 -17.11
CA PRO A 84 14.73 -7.65 -16.78
C PRO A 84 15.82 -8.67 -16.42
N THR A 85 15.67 -9.34 -15.29
CA THR A 85 16.61 -10.38 -14.82
C THR A 85 16.22 -11.78 -15.26
N LYS A 86 15.03 -11.94 -15.82
CA LYS A 86 14.44 -13.22 -16.26
C LYS A 86 13.70 -13.06 -17.58
N GLY A 87 13.48 -14.19 -18.26
CA GLY A 87 12.70 -14.24 -19.50
C GLY A 87 13.49 -13.86 -20.75
N LYS A 88 12.78 -13.74 -21.88
CA LYS A 88 13.38 -13.52 -23.21
C LYS A 88 14.12 -12.18 -23.34
N ARG A 89 13.75 -11.18 -22.51
CA ARG A 89 14.34 -9.84 -22.53
C ARG A 89 15.60 -9.70 -21.68
N LYS A 90 15.97 -10.75 -20.93
CA LYS A 90 17.17 -10.76 -20.09
C LYS A 90 18.43 -10.55 -20.95
N GLY A 91 19.30 -9.64 -20.52
CA GLY A 91 20.58 -9.36 -21.17
C GLY A 91 20.49 -8.61 -22.50
N MET A 92 19.33 -8.12 -22.89
CA MET A 92 19.13 -7.37 -24.14
C MET A 92 19.36 -5.85 -23.99
N GLY A 93 19.74 -5.37 -22.79
CA GLY A 93 19.90 -3.94 -22.50
C GLY A 93 18.59 -3.16 -22.50
N LEU A 94 17.46 -3.84 -22.49
CA LEU A 94 16.12 -3.24 -22.47
C LEU A 94 15.67 -3.00 -21.05
N LYS A 95 14.95 -1.88 -20.84
CA LYS A 95 14.34 -1.54 -19.54
C LYS A 95 13.02 -2.27 -19.36
N THR A 96 12.60 -2.42 -18.09
CA THR A 96 11.28 -2.98 -17.75
C THR A 96 10.16 -2.15 -18.37
N GLY A 97 10.27 -0.82 -18.30
CA GLY A 97 9.33 0.11 -18.90
C GLY A 97 7.97 0.17 -18.20
N PHE A 98 6.96 0.60 -18.94
CA PHE A 98 5.60 0.75 -18.41
C PHE A 98 4.97 -0.59 -18.03
N PRO A 99 4.09 -0.63 -17.01
CA PRO A 99 3.32 -1.82 -16.69
C PRO A 99 2.48 -2.27 -17.88
N MET A 100 2.52 -3.56 -18.17
CA MET A 100 1.69 -4.18 -19.22
C MET A 100 0.34 -4.62 -18.65
N MET A 101 -0.69 -4.67 -19.50
CA MET A 101 -2.00 -5.20 -19.12
C MET A 101 -1.90 -6.59 -18.51
N GLY A 102 -2.56 -6.79 -17.37
CA GLY A 102 -2.59 -8.06 -16.63
C GLY A 102 -1.42 -8.32 -15.69
N ARG A 103 -0.31 -7.56 -15.78
CA ARG A 103 0.83 -7.69 -14.84
C ARG A 103 1.44 -6.32 -14.55
N CYS A 104 1.21 -5.82 -13.36
CA CYS A 104 1.86 -4.60 -12.89
C CYS A 104 3.21 -4.93 -12.25
N ALA A 105 4.32 -4.65 -12.94
CA ALA A 105 5.67 -4.85 -12.41
C ALA A 105 5.97 -3.96 -11.18
N ILE A 106 5.20 -2.90 -10.99
CA ILE A 106 5.35 -1.94 -9.88
C ILE A 106 4.71 -2.47 -8.59
N ASN A 107 3.60 -3.18 -8.68
CA ASN A 107 2.80 -3.58 -7.52
C ASN A 107 3.60 -4.38 -6.49
N LYS A 108 4.30 -5.42 -6.94
CA LYS A 108 5.03 -6.30 -6.02
C LYS A 108 6.19 -5.62 -5.29
N PRO A 109 7.16 -4.97 -5.97
CA PRO A 109 8.29 -4.34 -5.30
C PRO A 109 7.92 -3.05 -4.55
N CYS A 110 6.99 -2.25 -5.07
CA CYS A 110 6.72 -0.91 -4.54
C CYS A 110 5.57 -0.87 -3.54
N LYS A 111 4.63 -1.79 -3.59
CA LYS A 111 3.42 -1.80 -2.76
C LYS A 111 3.32 -3.01 -1.84
N VAL A 112 3.41 -4.21 -2.38
CA VAL A 112 3.19 -5.45 -1.61
C VAL A 112 4.36 -5.76 -0.69
N ARG A 113 5.58 -5.57 -1.15
CA ARG A 113 6.79 -5.88 -0.37
C ARG A 113 6.90 -5.07 0.93
N PRO A 114 6.69 -3.74 0.95
CA PRO A 114 6.68 -2.99 2.20
C PRO A 114 5.67 -3.52 3.20
N ILE A 115 4.45 -3.85 2.75
CA ILE A 115 3.41 -4.42 3.61
C ILE A 115 3.88 -5.75 4.20
N LYS A 116 4.39 -6.67 3.37
CA LYS A 116 4.88 -7.98 3.85
C LYS A 116 6.04 -7.85 4.83
N ASN A 117 6.97 -6.94 4.58
CA ASN A 117 8.09 -6.72 5.47
C ASN A 117 7.63 -6.15 6.81
N PHE A 118 6.72 -5.20 6.77
CA PHE A 118 6.14 -4.62 7.98
C PHE A 118 5.40 -5.69 8.82
N LEU A 119 4.52 -6.47 8.19
CA LEU A 119 3.77 -7.54 8.89
C LEU A 119 4.71 -8.58 9.51
N LYS A 120 5.80 -8.93 8.84
CA LYS A 120 6.83 -9.83 9.40
C LYS A 120 7.55 -9.21 10.61
N SER A 121 7.72 -7.89 10.64
CA SER A 121 8.42 -7.20 11.73
C SER A 121 7.61 -7.10 13.02
N ILE A 122 6.30 -7.34 12.96
CA ILE A 122 5.41 -7.26 14.13
C ILE A 122 5.78 -8.28 15.20
N GLY A 123 6.26 -9.47 14.79
CA GLY A 123 6.80 -10.49 15.73
C GLY A 123 5.76 -11.19 16.61
N GLU A 124 4.47 -10.96 16.37
CA GLU A 124 3.34 -11.62 17.03
C GLU A 124 2.24 -11.99 16.03
N ASP A 125 1.28 -12.78 16.45
CA ASP A 125 0.11 -13.11 15.64
C ASP A 125 -0.73 -11.86 15.36
N PHE A 126 -1.30 -11.78 14.17
CA PHE A 126 -2.14 -10.66 13.77
C PHE A 126 -3.33 -11.10 12.92
N VAL A 127 -4.39 -10.30 12.98
CA VAL A 127 -5.53 -10.36 12.07
C VAL A 127 -5.43 -9.17 11.11
N GLN A 128 -5.61 -9.43 9.83
CA GLN A 128 -5.58 -8.38 8.81
C GLN A 128 -6.96 -8.16 8.22
N TYR A 129 -7.47 -6.92 8.33
CA TYR A 129 -8.67 -6.49 7.64
C TYR A 129 -8.32 -6.03 6.24
N ILE A 130 -9.05 -6.55 5.25
CA ILE A 130 -8.90 -6.18 3.84
C ILE A 130 -10.29 -5.84 3.30
N GLY A 131 -10.45 -4.65 2.76
CA GLY A 131 -11.70 -4.22 2.13
C GLY A 131 -11.83 -4.83 0.73
N ILE A 132 -12.81 -5.71 0.56
CA ILE A 132 -13.15 -6.34 -0.72
C ILE A 132 -14.63 -6.10 -0.97
N ALA A 133 -14.98 -5.60 -2.16
CA ALA A 133 -16.37 -5.47 -2.55
C ALA A 133 -17.00 -6.84 -2.86
N THR A 134 -18.31 -6.97 -2.63
CA THR A 134 -19.03 -8.24 -2.83
C THR A 134 -19.12 -8.68 -4.30
N ASP A 135 -18.87 -7.77 -5.21
CA ASP A 135 -18.90 -7.98 -6.67
C ASP A 135 -17.51 -8.17 -7.30
N GLU A 136 -16.46 -8.28 -6.48
CA GLU A 136 -15.08 -8.53 -6.90
C GLU A 136 -14.65 -10.00 -6.79
#